data_9ef962b4157a56346bac8af07aacee99
#
_entry.id   9ef962b4157a56346bac8af07aacee99
#
_cell.length_a   1.000
_cell.length_b   1.000
_cell.length_c   1.000
_cell.angle_alpha   90.00
_cell.angle_beta   90.00
_cell.angle_gamma   90.00
#
_symmetry.space_group_name_H-M   'P 1'
#
loop_
_entity.id
_entity.type
_entity.pdbx_description
1 polymer ?
#
loop_
_entity_poly.entity_id
_entity_poly.type
_entity_poly.pdbx_seq_one_letter_code
_entity_poly.pdbx_strand_id
1 'polypeptide(L)'
;MKTKILQKAFLTLTAGFAAALAPITVHAQSLVALSGIINQSTLVSQTCNGGVCTAVFEASGSVNIMGPVSWTITVVQDFNITPCNPGVSVATAVGATGSITVTDTCGLVCPSATHFGFPFTISTVWNVTGGTGQFSGITGSGTDQGTIAGNGPNVHLSGIVVY
;
A
#
# COMPACT_ATOMS: atom_id res chain seq x y z
N MET A 1 43.87 20.72 77.33
CA MET A 1 43.40 21.09 75.98
C MET A 1 42.86 19.84 75.23
N LYS A 2 41.57 19.74 75.06
CA LYS A 2 40.93 18.58 74.39
C LYS A 2 40.33 19.02 73.12
N THR A 3 40.92 18.63 71.97
CA THR A 3 40.44 18.92 70.62
C THR A 3 39.41 17.89 70.22
N LYS A 4 38.16 18.32 70.00
CA LYS A 4 37.09 17.48 69.46
C LYS A 4 37.16 17.53 67.97
N ILE A 5 37.37 16.38 67.31
CA ILE A 5 37.33 16.17 65.90
C ILE A 5 35.87 15.91 65.55
N LEU A 6 35.26 16.81 64.74
CA LEU A 6 33.94 16.63 64.13
C LEU A 6 34.10 15.71 62.90
N GLN A 7 33.57 14.49 62.98
CA GLN A 7 33.37 13.65 61.78
C GLN A 7 32.09 14.11 61.05
N LYS A 8 32.24 14.68 59.88
CA LYS A 8 31.15 14.92 58.96
C LYS A 8 30.89 13.62 58.17
N ALA A 9 29.71 13.01 58.37
CA ALA A 9 29.26 11.91 57.62
C ALA A 9 28.77 12.44 56.23
N PHE A 10 29.46 12.05 55.16
CA PHE A 10 29.01 12.23 53.80
C PHE A 10 28.01 11.10 53.44
N LEU A 11 26.74 11.45 53.36
CA LEU A 11 25.72 10.55 52.82
C LEU A 11 25.78 10.67 51.31
N THR A 12 26.39 9.69 50.64
CA THR A 12 26.35 9.57 49.19
C THR A 12 25.04 8.89 48.78
N LEU A 13 24.12 9.69 48.25
CA LEU A 13 22.85 9.21 47.66
C LEU A 13 23.15 8.69 46.25
N THR A 14 23.36 7.39 46.09
CA THR A 14 23.44 6.73 44.80
C THR A 14 22.02 6.51 44.29
N ALA A 15 21.52 7.43 43.45
CA ALA A 15 20.30 7.22 42.66
C ALA A 15 20.60 6.18 41.60
N GLY A 16 20.17 4.94 41.81
CA GLY A 16 20.21 3.88 40.81
C GLY A 16 19.20 4.15 39.71
N PHE A 17 19.67 4.57 38.56
CA PHE A 17 18.87 4.56 37.32
C PHE A 17 18.69 3.10 36.87
N ALA A 18 17.60 2.46 37.24
CA ALA A 18 17.14 1.24 36.63
C ALA A 18 16.52 1.62 35.28
N ALA A 19 17.34 1.66 34.22
CA ALA A 19 16.83 1.70 32.86
C ALA A 19 16.10 0.37 32.59
N ALA A 20 14.79 0.41 32.62
CA ALA A 20 13.97 -0.70 32.17
C ALA A 20 14.21 -0.89 30.65
N LEU A 21 15.11 -1.82 30.32
CA LEU A 21 15.26 -2.31 28.96
C LEU A 21 13.98 -3.08 28.62
N ALA A 22 13.00 -2.39 28.01
CA ALA A 22 11.88 -3.07 27.40
C ALA A 22 12.44 -4.02 26.31
N PRO A 23 12.03 -5.29 26.27
CA PRO A 23 12.49 -6.19 25.24
C PRO A 23 12.03 -5.62 23.89
N ILE A 24 12.98 -5.25 23.03
CA ILE A 24 12.71 -4.91 21.64
C ILE A 24 12.40 -6.25 20.98
N THR A 25 11.11 -6.57 20.83
CA THR A 25 10.68 -7.70 20.01
C THR A 25 10.95 -7.34 18.56
N VAL A 26 12.12 -7.75 18.06
CA VAL A 26 12.40 -7.74 16.63
C VAL A 26 11.51 -8.81 16.01
N HIS A 27 10.40 -8.41 15.42
CA HIS A 27 9.62 -9.31 14.57
C HIS A 27 10.49 -9.61 13.36
N ALA A 28 10.76 -10.90 13.13
CA ALA A 28 11.43 -11.32 11.92
C ALA A 28 10.53 -10.96 10.73
N GLN A 29 10.95 -9.99 9.94
CA GLN A 29 10.25 -9.61 8.72
C GLN A 29 10.36 -10.76 7.73
N SER A 30 9.22 -11.25 7.25
CA SER A 30 9.15 -12.31 6.24
C SER A 30 8.98 -11.70 4.85
N LEU A 31 9.84 -12.12 3.93
CA LEU A 31 9.72 -11.78 2.51
C LEU A 31 8.73 -12.76 1.88
N VAL A 32 7.63 -12.23 1.35
CA VAL A 32 6.52 -13.03 0.82
C VAL A 32 6.16 -12.58 -0.59
N ALA A 33 5.95 -13.53 -1.48
CA ALA A 33 5.39 -13.25 -2.79
C ALA A 33 3.92 -12.80 -2.64
N LEU A 34 3.60 -11.62 -3.16
CA LEU A 34 2.24 -11.13 -3.25
C LEU A 34 1.71 -11.39 -4.64
N SER A 35 0.53 -11.98 -4.71
CA SER A 35 -0.25 -12.12 -5.94
C SER A 35 -1.71 -11.82 -5.66
N GLY A 36 -2.38 -11.17 -6.61
CA GLY A 36 -3.78 -10.82 -6.48
C GLY A 36 -4.47 -10.72 -7.83
N ILE A 37 -5.79 -10.66 -7.79
CA ILE A 37 -6.64 -10.43 -8.96
C ILE A 37 -7.76 -9.47 -8.60
N ILE A 38 -8.06 -8.55 -9.52
CA ILE A 38 -9.25 -7.71 -9.53
C ILE A 38 -10.10 -8.18 -10.71
N ASN A 39 -11.31 -8.68 -10.45
CA ASN A 39 -12.16 -9.32 -11.44
C ASN A 39 -13.54 -8.68 -11.61
N GLN A 40 -13.90 -7.72 -10.75
CA GLN A 40 -15.13 -6.94 -10.86
C GLN A 40 -14.87 -5.53 -10.36
N SER A 41 -15.42 -4.53 -11.05
CA SER A 41 -15.38 -3.15 -10.56
C SER A 41 -16.64 -2.39 -10.96
N THR A 42 -16.97 -1.39 -10.15
CA THR A 42 -18.06 -0.44 -10.38
C THR A 42 -17.51 0.97 -10.25
N LEU A 43 -17.78 1.82 -11.23
CA LEU A 43 -17.44 3.24 -11.16
C LEU A 43 -18.38 3.92 -10.15
N VAL A 44 -17.81 4.50 -9.10
CA VAL A 44 -18.54 5.23 -8.06
C VAL A 44 -18.68 6.71 -8.41
N SER A 45 -17.59 7.31 -8.87
CA SER A 45 -17.58 8.72 -9.27
C SER A 45 -16.50 9.01 -10.31
N GLN A 46 -16.73 10.03 -11.13
CA GLN A 46 -15.75 10.55 -12.06
C GLN A 46 -15.88 12.07 -12.18
N THR A 47 -14.75 12.75 -12.19
CA THR A 47 -14.67 14.19 -12.43
C THR A 47 -13.53 14.47 -13.40
N CYS A 48 -13.79 15.24 -14.44
CA CYS A 48 -12.79 15.60 -15.44
C CYS A 48 -12.63 17.12 -15.53
N ASN A 49 -11.38 17.59 -15.65
CA ASN A 49 -11.04 18.97 -15.89
C ASN A 49 -9.86 19.05 -16.86
N GLY A 50 -10.04 19.75 -18.00
CA GLY A 50 -8.99 19.96 -18.98
C GLY A 50 -8.41 18.67 -19.58
N GLY A 51 -9.21 17.58 -19.68
CA GLY A 51 -8.78 16.28 -20.19
C GLY A 51 -8.12 15.37 -19.13
N VAL A 52 -7.86 15.87 -17.94
CA VAL A 52 -7.43 15.04 -16.80
C VAL A 52 -8.65 14.60 -16.00
N CYS A 53 -8.82 13.30 -15.82
CA CYS A 53 -9.95 12.73 -15.10
C CYS A 53 -9.50 12.00 -13.85
N THR A 54 -10.23 12.24 -12.75
CA THR A 54 -10.13 11.45 -11.52
C THR A 54 -11.38 10.57 -11.43
N ALA A 55 -11.18 9.27 -11.30
CA ALA A 55 -12.25 8.28 -11.15
C ALA A 55 -12.03 7.46 -9.89
N VAL A 56 -13.12 7.12 -9.21
CA VAL A 56 -13.12 6.22 -8.05
C VAL A 56 -13.92 4.98 -8.40
N PHE A 57 -13.32 3.83 -8.16
CA PHE A 57 -13.93 2.52 -8.37
C PHE A 57 -14.00 1.77 -7.05
N GLU A 58 -15.10 1.04 -6.87
CA GLU A 58 -15.17 -0.09 -5.93
C GLU A 58 -15.02 -1.38 -6.72
N ALA A 59 -14.22 -2.30 -6.21
CA ALA A 59 -13.94 -3.56 -6.90
C ALA A 59 -13.87 -4.72 -5.92
N SER A 60 -13.97 -5.94 -6.45
CA SER A 60 -13.77 -7.18 -5.70
C SER A 60 -12.70 -8.04 -6.34
N GLY A 61 -12.08 -8.88 -5.53
CA GLY A 61 -11.02 -9.77 -5.97
C GLY A 61 -10.46 -10.60 -4.85
N SER A 62 -9.22 -11.02 -5.01
CA SER A 62 -8.49 -11.76 -3.97
C SER A 62 -7.01 -11.39 -3.97
N VAL A 63 -6.39 -11.50 -2.80
CA VAL A 63 -4.95 -11.38 -2.61
C VAL A 63 -4.50 -12.61 -1.83
N ASN A 64 -3.46 -13.30 -2.27
CA ASN A 64 -3.04 -14.59 -1.71
C ASN A 64 -2.78 -14.58 -0.20
N ILE A 65 -2.29 -13.47 0.35
CA ILE A 65 -2.00 -13.32 1.78
C ILE A 65 -3.19 -12.77 2.59
N MET A 66 -4.29 -12.37 1.93
CA MET A 66 -5.48 -11.77 2.56
C MET A 66 -6.76 -12.59 2.34
N GLY A 67 -6.79 -13.45 1.29
CA GLY A 67 -7.99 -14.10 0.81
C GLY A 67 -8.87 -13.16 -0.04
N PRO A 68 -10.19 -13.31 0.01
CA PRO A 68 -11.12 -12.39 -0.64
C PRO A 68 -10.98 -10.96 -0.09
N VAL A 69 -11.00 -9.97 -0.98
CA VAL A 69 -10.86 -8.55 -0.62
C VAL A 69 -11.85 -7.70 -1.41
N SER A 70 -12.23 -6.59 -0.80
CA SER A 70 -12.82 -5.44 -1.50
C SER A 70 -11.74 -4.38 -1.73
N TRP A 71 -11.81 -3.75 -2.91
CA TRP A 71 -10.88 -2.71 -3.32
C TRP A 71 -11.61 -1.38 -3.42
N THR A 72 -10.94 -0.31 -2.99
CA THR A 72 -11.25 1.06 -3.38
C THR A 72 -10.08 1.57 -4.19
N ILE A 73 -10.33 1.98 -5.44
CA ILE A 73 -9.28 2.38 -6.39
C ILE A 73 -9.59 3.79 -6.87
N THR A 74 -8.67 4.72 -6.60
CA THR A 74 -8.73 6.08 -7.14
C THR A 74 -7.70 6.18 -8.26
N VAL A 75 -8.14 6.51 -9.46
CA VAL A 75 -7.30 6.64 -10.66
C VAL A 75 -7.32 8.08 -11.13
N VAL A 76 -6.16 8.64 -11.44
CA VAL A 76 -6.02 9.92 -12.14
C VAL A 76 -5.38 9.64 -13.51
N GLN A 77 -6.08 9.98 -14.57
CA GLN A 77 -5.66 9.73 -15.97
C GLN A 77 -5.63 11.02 -16.78
N ASP A 78 -4.62 11.17 -17.62
CA ASP A 78 -4.53 12.27 -18.60
C ASP A 78 -4.90 11.76 -20.00
N PHE A 79 -6.11 12.10 -20.44
CA PHE A 79 -6.63 11.76 -21.74
C PHE A 79 -6.14 12.68 -22.87
N ASN A 80 -5.36 13.71 -22.58
CA ASN A 80 -4.74 14.54 -23.61
C ASN A 80 -3.55 13.83 -24.29
N ILE A 81 -3.02 12.77 -23.66
CA ILE A 81 -1.90 12.00 -24.18
C ILE A 81 -2.42 10.71 -24.80
N THR A 82 -2.12 10.52 -26.09
CA THR A 82 -2.55 9.36 -26.87
C THR A 82 -1.34 8.69 -27.56
N PRO A 83 -1.39 7.41 -27.91
CA PRO A 83 -2.53 6.46 -27.81
C PRO A 83 -2.71 5.86 -26.41
N CYS A 84 -1.72 5.91 -25.54
CA CYS A 84 -1.81 5.41 -24.18
C CYS A 84 -1.91 6.56 -23.20
N ASN A 85 -2.88 6.51 -22.31
CA ASN A 85 -3.10 7.53 -21.31
C ASN A 85 -2.24 7.23 -20.07
N PRO A 86 -1.28 8.09 -19.71
CA PRO A 86 -0.58 7.93 -18.44
C PRO A 86 -1.56 8.13 -17.27
N GLY A 87 -1.40 7.34 -16.24
CA GLY A 87 -2.21 7.41 -15.05
C GLY A 87 -1.42 7.03 -13.81
N VAL A 88 -1.89 7.55 -12.70
CA VAL A 88 -1.47 7.12 -11.37
C VAL A 88 -2.68 6.63 -10.62
N SER A 89 -2.52 5.63 -9.77
CA SER A 89 -3.62 5.17 -8.94
C SER A 89 -3.19 4.94 -7.50
N VAL A 90 -4.17 5.02 -6.62
CA VAL A 90 -4.07 4.55 -5.24
C VAL A 90 -5.15 3.51 -5.05
N ALA A 91 -4.74 2.29 -4.71
CA ALA A 91 -5.65 1.18 -4.49
C ALA A 91 -5.49 0.64 -3.06
N THR A 92 -6.61 0.49 -2.37
CA THR A 92 -6.65 -0.10 -1.02
C THR A 92 -7.47 -1.38 -1.07
N ALA A 93 -6.81 -2.50 -0.75
CA ALA A 93 -7.44 -3.78 -0.52
C ALA A 93 -7.81 -3.93 0.95
N VAL A 94 -9.05 -4.30 1.24
CA VAL A 94 -9.52 -4.56 2.61
C VAL A 94 -9.98 -6.02 2.69
N GLY A 95 -9.32 -6.78 3.55
CA GLY A 95 -9.65 -8.16 3.87
C GLY A 95 -10.05 -8.33 5.34
N ALA A 96 -10.28 -9.58 5.75
CA ALA A 96 -10.75 -9.89 7.11
C ALA A 96 -9.76 -9.50 8.23
N THR A 97 -8.46 -9.46 7.95
CA THR A 97 -7.39 -9.29 8.95
C THR A 97 -6.66 -7.95 8.85
N GLY A 98 -7.05 -7.10 7.92
CA GLY A 98 -6.45 -5.78 7.73
C GLY A 98 -6.55 -5.30 6.29
N SER A 99 -5.81 -4.25 5.98
CA SER A 99 -5.76 -3.65 4.65
C SER A 99 -4.33 -3.47 4.16
N ILE A 100 -4.19 -3.39 2.82
CA ILE A 100 -2.94 -3.01 2.15
C ILE A 100 -3.29 -1.90 1.16
N THR A 101 -2.52 -0.81 1.18
CA THR A 101 -2.62 0.29 0.23
C THR A 101 -1.39 0.28 -0.67
N VAL A 102 -1.62 0.31 -1.97
CA VAL A 102 -0.58 0.44 -3.00
C VAL A 102 -0.80 1.72 -3.80
N THR A 103 0.29 2.28 -4.30
CA THR A 103 0.27 3.44 -5.20
C THR A 103 1.01 3.07 -6.47
N ASP A 104 0.36 3.22 -7.60
CA ASP A 104 0.96 3.04 -8.91
C ASP A 104 1.72 4.31 -9.29
N THR A 105 2.97 4.15 -9.69
CA THR A 105 3.86 5.27 -9.99
C THR A 105 4.10 5.49 -11.49
N CYS A 106 3.85 4.47 -12.29
CA CYS A 106 4.04 4.50 -13.75
C CYS A 106 2.96 3.64 -14.41
N GLY A 107 1.75 4.16 -14.52
CA GLY A 107 0.64 3.45 -15.16
C GLY A 107 0.44 3.90 -16.60
N LEU A 108 0.26 2.94 -17.50
CA LEU A 108 -0.23 3.18 -18.84
C LEU A 108 -1.54 2.43 -19.04
N VAL A 109 -2.57 3.15 -19.45
CA VAL A 109 -3.81 2.59 -19.91
C VAL A 109 -3.89 2.81 -21.42
N CYS A 110 -3.75 1.72 -22.16
CA CYS A 110 -3.71 1.77 -23.62
C CYS A 110 -4.99 1.17 -24.21
N PRO A 111 -5.61 1.82 -25.22
CA PRO A 111 -6.67 1.17 -26.00
C PRO A 111 -6.10 -0.05 -26.71
N SER A 112 -6.93 -1.06 -26.90
CA SER A 112 -6.55 -2.21 -27.72
C SER A 112 -6.17 -1.74 -29.12
N ALA A 113 -5.14 -2.33 -29.71
CA ALA A 113 -4.65 -2.00 -31.05
C ALA A 113 -5.73 -2.15 -32.17
N THR A 114 -6.84 -2.81 -31.90
CA THR A 114 -7.88 -3.11 -32.86
C THR A 114 -9.17 -2.30 -32.71
N HIS A 115 -9.37 -1.62 -31.56
CA HIS A 115 -10.62 -0.90 -31.29
C HIS A 115 -10.36 0.37 -30.46
N PHE A 116 -10.95 1.49 -30.91
CA PHE A 116 -11.08 2.69 -30.09
C PHE A 116 -12.17 2.41 -29.05
N GLY A 117 -11.77 2.24 -27.78
CA GLY A 117 -12.68 1.86 -26.71
C GLY A 117 -12.22 0.59 -25.98
N PHE A 118 -13.13 -0.10 -25.32
CA PHE A 118 -12.81 -1.38 -24.68
C PHE A 118 -12.43 -2.47 -25.69
N PRO A 119 -11.49 -3.38 -25.33
CA PRO A 119 -10.77 -3.44 -24.05
C PRO A 119 -9.58 -2.49 -24.00
N PHE A 120 -9.27 -2.00 -22.78
CA PHE A 120 -8.00 -1.33 -22.48
C PHE A 120 -7.03 -2.34 -21.88
N THR A 121 -5.74 -2.19 -22.19
CA THR A 121 -4.67 -2.89 -21.44
C THR A 121 -4.11 -1.99 -20.36
N ILE A 122 -3.80 -2.60 -19.22
CA ILE A 122 -3.16 -1.94 -18.08
C ILE A 122 -1.79 -2.56 -17.88
N SER A 123 -0.78 -1.70 -17.66
CA SER A 123 0.53 -2.11 -17.21
C SER A 123 1.06 -1.03 -16.26
N THR A 124 1.25 -1.37 -15.00
CA THR A 124 1.68 -0.44 -13.96
C THR A 124 2.78 -1.04 -13.08
N VAL A 125 3.50 -0.18 -12.38
CA VAL A 125 4.41 -0.54 -11.29
C VAL A 125 3.85 0.06 -10.01
N TRP A 126 3.65 -0.76 -8.99
CA TRP A 126 3.12 -0.32 -7.71
C TRP A 126 4.14 -0.44 -6.58
N ASN A 127 3.97 0.43 -5.58
CA ASN A 127 4.65 0.36 -4.30
C ASN A 127 3.62 0.32 -3.17
N VAL A 128 3.89 -0.45 -2.12
CA VAL A 128 3.09 -0.42 -0.90
C VAL A 128 3.34 0.91 -0.19
N THR A 129 2.26 1.64 0.10
CA THR A 129 2.31 2.93 0.80
C THR A 129 1.62 2.89 2.16
N GLY A 130 0.95 1.78 2.50
CA GLY A 130 0.32 1.61 3.80
C GLY A 130 -0.27 0.23 4.02
N GLY A 131 -0.56 -0.06 5.29
CA GLY A 131 -1.24 -1.27 5.71
C GLY A 131 -1.78 -1.15 7.13
N THR A 132 -2.82 -1.92 7.44
CA THR A 132 -3.43 -1.97 8.77
C THR A 132 -3.60 -3.41 9.25
N GLY A 133 -3.93 -3.59 10.54
CA GLY A 133 -4.12 -4.91 11.13
C GLY A 133 -2.83 -5.73 11.07
N GLN A 134 -2.90 -6.97 10.61
CA GLN A 134 -1.71 -7.82 10.48
C GLN A 134 -0.69 -7.34 9.43
N PHE A 135 -1.08 -6.37 8.58
CA PHE A 135 -0.22 -5.76 7.55
C PHE A 135 0.34 -4.39 7.97
N SER A 136 0.26 -4.05 9.26
CA SER A 136 0.86 -2.81 9.77
C SER A 136 2.37 -2.81 9.55
N GLY A 137 2.88 -1.76 8.90
CA GLY A 137 4.31 -1.66 8.55
C GLY A 137 4.75 -2.45 7.33
N ILE A 138 3.80 -3.07 6.58
CA ILE A 138 4.09 -3.74 5.32
C ILE A 138 4.78 -2.80 4.33
N THR A 139 5.78 -3.31 3.63
CA THR A 139 6.47 -2.64 2.53
C THR A 139 6.61 -3.58 1.35
N GLY A 140 6.86 -3.06 0.17
CA GLY A 140 7.06 -3.90 -1.02
C GLY A 140 6.71 -3.19 -2.30
N SER A 141 6.87 -3.91 -3.41
CA SER A 141 6.59 -3.41 -4.75
C SER A 141 6.27 -4.55 -5.71
N GLY A 142 5.72 -4.20 -6.86
CA GLY A 142 5.40 -5.16 -7.89
C GLY A 142 4.85 -4.51 -9.15
N THR A 143 4.14 -5.30 -9.93
CA THR A 143 3.50 -4.88 -11.19
C THR A 143 2.06 -5.33 -11.24
N ASP A 144 1.23 -4.53 -11.90
CA ASP A 144 -0.11 -4.88 -12.32
C ASP A 144 -0.16 -5.03 -13.82
N GLN A 145 -0.80 -6.07 -14.29
CA GLN A 145 -1.03 -6.29 -15.70
C GLN A 145 -2.43 -6.86 -15.93
N GLY A 146 -3.08 -6.38 -16.97
CA GLY A 146 -4.40 -6.89 -17.27
C GLY A 146 -5.15 -6.11 -18.35
N THR A 147 -6.44 -6.36 -18.38
CA THR A 147 -7.37 -5.73 -19.32
C THR A 147 -8.60 -5.23 -18.60
N ILE A 148 -9.18 -4.14 -19.09
CA ILE A 148 -10.52 -3.70 -18.75
C ILE A 148 -11.36 -3.86 -20.01
N ALA A 149 -12.37 -4.72 -19.94
CA ALA A 149 -13.32 -4.97 -21.03
C ALA A 149 -14.74 -4.56 -20.59
N GLY A 150 -15.71 -4.63 -21.50
CA GLY A 150 -17.11 -4.30 -21.20
C GLY A 150 -17.75 -5.19 -20.13
N ASN A 151 -17.19 -6.37 -19.87
CA ASN A 151 -17.60 -7.29 -18.79
C ASN A 151 -16.83 -7.09 -17.47
N GLY A 152 -15.98 -6.08 -17.40
CA GLY A 152 -15.21 -5.72 -16.19
C GLY A 152 -13.69 -5.88 -16.34
N PRO A 153 -12.95 -5.57 -15.28
CA PRO A 153 -11.51 -5.72 -15.23
C PRO A 153 -11.11 -7.18 -15.05
N ASN A 154 -9.96 -7.53 -15.60
CA ASN A 154 -9.20 -8.72 -15.28
C ASN A 154 -7.74 -8.29 -15.09
N VAL A 155 -7.41 -7.82 -13.89
CA VAL A 155 -6.11 -7.25 -13.54
C VAL A 155 -5.42 -8.14 -12.53
N HIS A 156 -4.20 -8.54 -12.83
CA HIS A 156 -3.36 -9.37 -12.00
C HIS A 156 -2.25 -8.55 -11.36
N LEU A 157 -2.18 -8.61 -10.04
CA LEU A 157 -1.10 -8.05 -9.24
C LEU A 157 -0.05 -9.11 -8.99
N SER A 158 1.23 -8.75 -9.09
CA SER A 158 2.34 -9.61 -8.70
C SER A 158 3.48 -8.80 -8.13
N GLY A 159 4.14 -9.31 -7.09
CA GLY A 159 5.25 -8.60 -6.45
C GLY A 159 5.79 -9.30 -5.23
N ILE A 160 6.56 -8.56 -4.45
CA ILE A 160 7.16 -9.02 -3.20
C ILE A 160 6.87 -8.02 -2.11
N VAL A 161 6.45 -8.51 -0.95
CA VAL A 161 6.19 -7.70 0.24
C VAL A 161 6.95 -8.26 1.44
N VAL A 162 7.16 -7.37 2.41
CA VAL A 162 7.80 -7.66 3.70
C VAL A 162 6.88 -7.17 4.80
N TYR A 163 6.49 -8.04 5.74
CA TYR A 163 5.64 -7.72 6.90
C TYR A 163 5.83 -8.71 8.03
#